data_c29efbce79df82751d666bc69a826e3b
#
_entry.id   c29efbce79df82751d666bc69a826e3b
#
_cell.length_a   1.000
_cell.length_b   1.000
_cell.length_c   1.000
_cell.angle_alpha   90.00
_cell.angle_beta   90.00
_cell.angle_gamma   90.00
#
_symmetry.space_group_name_H-M   'P 1'
#
loop_
_entity.id
_entity.type
_entity.pdbx_description
1 polymer ?
#
loop_
_entity_poly.entity_id
_entity_poly.type
_entity_poly.pdbx_seq_one_letter_code
_entity_poly.pdbx_strand_id
1 'polypeptide(L)'
;MRGATSAQVRAAIDTHDPLPGSYGFAGELDGRVVRDVLGRELVYTEHDDQTAWSHHPDDLDDPDLVPAGHARGPEGDERLWTLPDPAPESRDEALATVRRALTAAVDAAIDDETPVAFSGGVDSAAVAGRTDCPLNVAGFEGCHDVTAARSAAEAMGREVNVVDVTHDDLRRATPEVARAIGRSNAMDVAIALPLYLVAERVSEEGYDRLAVGQGADELFGGYAKVANYADDRRVDADSVREARRDTVTTLPRQLERDLRALRAASVEPVAPLLHDDLVAAALRLPDELLVDGDERKVALRRAADYLPDAVRRRDKKAVQYGTYVSRELDRLARQNGFKRRMGDHVSKYVDSLL
;
A
#
# COMPACT_ATOMS: atom_id res chain seq x y z
N MET A 1 -20.38 2.54 -8.56
CA MET A 1 -19.67 1.54 -7.72
C MET A 1 -18.38 1.15 -8.43
N ARG A 2 -17.21 1.28 -7.79
CA ARG A 2 -15.91 0.76 -8.27
C ARG A 2 -15.56 -0.52 -7.51
N GLY A 3 -14.74 -1.37 -8.07
CA GLY A 3 -14.08 -2.54 -7.45
C GLY A 3 -14.96 -3.78 -7.19
N ALA A 4 -16.28 -3.63 -7.15
CA ALA A 4 -17.24 -4.72 -7.03
C ALA A 4 -18.57 -4.34 -7.70
N THR A 5 -19.45 -5.33 -7.95
CA THR A 5 -20.80 -5.07 -8.45
C THR A 5 -21.74 -4.62 -7.32
N SER A 6 -22.73 -3.79 -7.64
CA SER A 6 -23.76 -3.38 -6.65
C SER A 6 -24.48 -4.59 -6.02
N ALA A 7 -24.69 -5.68 -6.78
CA ALA A 7 -25.31 -6.89 -6.25
C ALA A 7 -24.41 -7.59 -5.22
N GLN A 8 -23.09 -7.64 -5.47
CA GLN A 8 -22.11 -8.22 -4.55
C GLN A 8 -22.02 -7.42 -3.26
N VAL A 9 -21.96 -6.07 -3.36
CA VAL A 9 -21.93 -5.19 -2.18
C VAL A 9 -23.22 -5.27 -1.38
N ARG A 10 -24.39 -5.33 -2.04
CA ARG A 10 -25.69 -5.52 -1.35
C ARG A 10 -25.72 -6.85 -0.59
N ALA A 11 -25.28 -7.93 -1.20
CA ALA A 11 -25.19 -9.23 -0.53
C ALA A 11 -24.24 -9.19 0.68
N ALA A 12 -23.09 -8.48 0.56
CA ALA A 12 -22.14 -8.28 1.66
C ALA A 12 -22.75 -7.51 2.84
N ILE A 13 -23.61 -6.51 2.57
CA ILE A 13 -24.36 -5.79 3.61
C ILE A 13 -25.37 -6.72 4.29
N ASP A 14 -26.18 -7.45 3.50
CA ASP A 14 -27.23 -8.34 4.00
C ASP A 14 -26.67 -9.47 4.86
N THR A 15 -25.49 -10.00 4.52
CA THR A 15 -24.82 -11.08 5.23
C THR A 15 -23.80 -10.60 6.29
N HIS A 16 -23.57 -9.30 6.40
CA HIS A 16 -22.54 -8.68 7.25
C HIS A 16 -21.12 -9.22 6.91
N ASP A 17 -20.87 -9.55 5.65
CA ASP A 17 -19.57 -10.03 5.19
C ASP A 17 -18.62 -8.85 4.85
N PRO A 18 -17.53 -8.63 5.62
CA PRO A 18 -16.60 -7.55 5.36
C PRO A 18 -15.62 -7.83 4.20
N LEU A 19 -15.54 -9.09 3.71
CA LEU A 19 -14.58 -9.54 2.71
C LEU A 19 -15.26 -10.38 1.61
N PRO A 20 -16.09 -9.73 0.74
CA PRO A 20 -16.98 -10.44 -0.19
C PRO A 20 -16.28 -11.02 -1.44
N GLY A 21 -14.96 -11.19 -1.44
CA GLY A 21 -14.19 -11.73 -2.56
C GLY A 21 -13.85 -10.68 -3.62
N SER A 22 -13.34 -9.53 -3.22
CA SER A 22 -12.96 -8.42 -4.09
C SER A 22 -11.56 -7.89 -3.80
N TYR A 23 -11.09 -6.92 -4.61
CA TYR A 23 -9.89 -6.11 -4.33
C TYR A 23 -10.22 -4.79 -3.61
N GLY A 24 -11.39 -4.70 -3.00
CA GLY A 24 -11.96 -3.51 -2.40
C GLY A 24 -13.07 -2.92 -3.25
N PHE A 25 -13.86 -2.05 -2.64
CA PHE A 25 -14.95 -1.35 -3.35
C PHE A 25 -15.31 -0.03 -2.68
N ALA A 26 -15.84 0.89 -3.49
CA ALA A 26 -16.49 2.10 -3.00
C ALA A 26 -17.49 2.64 -4.03
N GLY A 27 -18.46 3.43 -3.57
CA GLY A 27 -19.42 4.15 -4.43
C GLY A 27 -20.82 4.14 -3.87
N GLU A 28 -21.76 4.65 -4.67
CA GLU A 28 -23.18 4.78 -4.26
C GLU A 28 -23.91 3.44 -4.38
N LEU A 29 -24.69 3.13 -3.35
CA LEU A 29 -25.61 2.00 -3.28
C LEU A 29 -26.87 2.38 -2.48
N ASP A 30 -28.03 2.32 -3.14
CA ASP A 30 -29.34 2.52 -2.53
C ASP A 30 -29.46 3.86 -1.76
N GLY A 31 -28.90 4.94 -2.33
CA GLY A 31 -28.92 6.31 -1.78
C GLY A 31 -27.89 6.58 -0.69
N ARG A 32 -26.94 5.67 -0.47
CA ARG A 32 -25.82 5.85 0.45
C ARG A 32 -24.48 5.60 -0.25
N VAL A 33 -23.44 6.30 0.18
CA VAL A 33 -22.07 6.10 -0.31
C VAL A 33 -21.35 5.13 0.61
N VAL A 34 -20.93 3.97 0.09
CA VAL A 34 -20.30 2.89 0.86
C VAL A 34 -18.83 2.74 0.52
N ARG A 35 -18.01 2.31 1.50
CA ARG A 35 -16.58 2.04 1.33
C ARG A 35 -16.20 0.76 2.04
N ASP A 36 -15.37 -0.10 1.42
CA ASP A 36 -14.94 -1.38 1.96
C ASP A 36 -14.18 -1.26 3.29
N VAL A 37 -14.07 -2.37 4.03
CA VAL A 37 -13.53 -2.42 5.40
C VAL A 37 -12.06 -2.00 5.52
N LEU A 38 -11.26 -2.16 4.46
CA LEU A 38 -9.84 -1.76 4.42
C LEU A 38 -9.61 -0.43 3.69
N GLY A 39 -10.67 0.16 3.10
CA GLY A 39 -10.57 1.43 2.40
C GLY A 39 -9.70 1.39 1.14
N ARG A 40 -9.72 0.28 0.41
CA ARG A 40 -8.93 0.01 -0.79
C ARG A 40 -9.36 0.81 -2.02
N GLU A 41 -10.57 1.35 -1.99
CA GLU A 41 -11.06 2.34 -2.93
C GLU A 41 -11.38 3.64 -2.23
N LEU A 42 -11.25 4.77 -2.96
CA LEU A 42 -11.54 6.09 -2.41
C LEU A 42 -12.90 6.56 -2.90
N VAL A 43 -13.67 7.16 -2.01
CA VAL A 43 -14.92 7.86 -2.31
C VAL A 43 -15.11 8.99 -1.31
N TYR A 44 -15.49 10.15 -1.81
CA TYR A 44 -15.69 11.38 -1.06
C TYR A 44 -17.12 11.87 -1.23
N THR A 45 -17.62 12.59 -0.25
CA THR A 45 -18.85 13.38 -0.36
C THR A 45 -18.51 14.84 -0.09
N GLU A 46 -19.37 15.77 -0.50
CA GLU A 46 -19.32 17.11 0.05
C GLU A 46 -19.57 17.08 1.56
N HIS A 47 -18.88 17.96 2.29
CA HIS A 47 -19.02 18.04 3.74
C HIS A 47 -20.47 18.36 4.16
N ASP A 48 -21.11 19.30 3.49
CA ASP A 48 -22.47 19.76 3.80
C ASP A 48 -23.56 19.10 2.94
N ASP A 49 -23.23 18.36 1.88
CA ASP A 49 -24.16 17.63 1.00
C ASP A 49 -23.68 16.23 0.68
N GLN A 50 -24.11 15.26 1.46
CA GLN A 50 -23.71 13.86 1.32
C GLN A 50 -24.31 13.18 0.08
N THR A 51 -25.18 13.84 -0.68
CA THR A 51 -25.70 13.34 -1.96
C THR A 51 -24.77 13.67 -3.14
N ALA A 52 -23.93 14.70 -3.00
CA ALA A 52 -22.86 15.02 -3.91
C ALA A 52 -21.63 14.20 -3.54
N TRP A 53 -21.20 13.30 -4.43
CA TRP A 53 -20.07 12.41 -4.17
C TRP A 53 -19.21 12.16 -5.41
N SER A 54 -17.93 11.87 -5.20
CA SER A 54 -16.99 11.48 -6.27
C SER A 54 -15.91 10.53 -5.76
N HIS A 55 -15.27 9.82 -6.69
CA HIS A 55 -14.04 9.08 -6.42
C HIS A 55 -12.78 9.97 -6.44
N HIS A 56 -12.90 11.20 -6.90
CA HIS A 56 -11.84 12.18 -6.99
C HIS A 56 -12.17 13.39 -6.12
N PRO A 57 -11.32 13.77 -5.16
CA PRO A 57 -11.61 14.90 -4.28
C PRO A 57 -11.74 16.23 -5.04
N ASP A 58 -11.02 16.38 -6.17
CA ASP A 58 -11.01 17.61 -6.97
C ASP A 58 -12.35 17.87 -7.71
N ASP A 59 -13.25 16.90 -7.73
CA ASP A 59 -14.60 17.06 -8.30
C ASP A 59 -15.58 17.72 -7.31
N LEU A 60 -15.14 17.98 -6.07
CA LEU A 60 -15.94 18.49 -4.95
C LEU A 60 -15.30 19.78 -4.42
N ASP A 61 -16.12 20.66 -3.82
CA ASP A 61 -15.66 21.94 -3.26
C ASP A 61 -15.02 21.74 -1.86
N ASP A 62 -15.66 20.91 -1.00
CA ASP A 62 -15.16 20.56 0.34
C ASP A 62 -15.26 19.03 0.56
N PRO A 63 -14.34 18.25 -0.04
CA PRO A 63 -14.40 16.80 -0.06
C PRO A 63 -14.09 16.19 1.31
N ASP A 64 -15.00 15.36 1.81
CA ASP A 64 -14.84 14.56 3.02
C ASP A 64 -14.81 13.06 2.68
N LEU A 65 -13.70 12.39 3.00
CA LEU A 65 -13.49 10.97 2.71
C LEU A 65 -14.42 10.10 3.54
N VAL A 66 -15.20 9.22 2.91
CA VAL A 66 -16.03 8.23 3.62
C VAL A 66 -15.11 7.28 4.39
N PRO A 67 -15.31 7.07 5.71
CA PRO A 67 -14.46 6.19 6.50
C PRO A 67 -14.51 4.74 6.00
N ALA A 68 -13.39 4.01 6.10
CA ALA A 68 -13.35 2.60 5.74
C ALA A 68 -14.34 1.77 6.58
N GLY A 69 -15.06 0.85 5.94
CA GLY A 69 -16.07 0.02 6.58
C GLY A 69 -17.40 0.73 6.88
N HIS A 70 -17.62 1.92 6.34
CA HIS A 70 -18.82 2.71 6.60
C HIS A 70 -19.67 2.92 5.35
N ALA A 71 -20.94 3.21 5.59
CA ALA A 71 -21.84 3.86 4.65
C ALA A 71 -22.13 5.27 5.14
N ARG A 72 -22.13 6.25 4.24
CA ARG A 72 -22.51 7.62 4.49
C ARG A 72 -23.83 7.92 3.81
N GLY A 73 -24.78 8.46 4.53
CA GLY A 73 -26.09 8.90 4.02
C GLY A 73 -26.58 10.13 4.74
N PRO A 74 -27.81 10.62 4.48
CA PRO A 74 -28.34 11.85 5.05
C PRO A 74 -28.34 11.93 6.59
N GLU A 75 -28.28 10.79 7.27
CA GLU A 75 -28.22 10.69 8.73
C GLU A 75 -26.79 10.63 9.29
N GLY A 76 -25.77 10.70 8.41
CA GLY A 76 -24.35 10.62 8.75
C GLY A 76 -23.72 9.27 8.43
N ASP A 77 -22.60 8.98 9.11
CA ASP A 77 -21.83 7.76 8.92
C ASP A 77 -22.37 6.61 9.77
N GLU A 78 -22.66 5.48 9.11
CA GLU A 78 -22.99 4.20 9.74
C GLU A 78 -21.86 3.22 9.51
N ARG A 79 -21.34 2.58 10.58
CA ARG A 79 -20.36 1.50 10.44
C ARG A 79 -21.07 0.22 10.03
N LEU A 80 -20.79 -0.26 8.81
CA LEU A 80 -21.33 -1.52 8.29
C LEU A 80 -20.46 -2.71 8.67
N TRP A 81 -19.13 -2.53 8.66
CA TRP A 81 -18.20 -3.63 8.86
C TRP A 81 -17.04 -3.26 9.80
N THR A 82 -16.56 -4.27 10.48
CA THR A 82 -15.27 -4.29 11.18
C THR A 82 -14.44 -5.44 10.66
N LEU A 83 -13.12 -5.28 10.65
CA LEU A 83 -12.24 -6.37 10.25
C LEU A 83 -12.40 -7.54 11.24
N PRO A 84 -12.63 -8.78 10.75
CA PRO A 84 -12.83 -9.93 11.61
C PRO A 84 -11.56 -10.32 12.37
N ASP A 85 -11.73 -10.98 13.51
CA ASP A 85 -10.65 -11.53 14.32
C ASP A 85 -10.83 -13.05 14.50
N PRO A 86 -10.61 -13.83 13.43
CA PRO A 86 -10.79 -15.27 13.49
C PRO A 86 -9.71 -15.93 14.36
N ALA A 87 -10.03 -17.09 14.96
CA ALA A 87 -9.02 -17.94 15.59
C ALA A 87 -7.94 -18.33 14.56
N PRO A 88 -6.66 -18.50 15.01
CA PRO A 88 -5.61 -18.98 14.12
C PRO A 88 -5.87 -20.41 13.67
N GLU A 89 -5.52 -20.69 12.42
CA GLU A 89 -5.47 -22.06 11.88
C GLU A 89 -4.17 -22.76 12.31
N SER A 90 -4.10 -24.08 12.13
CA SER A 90 -2.85 -24.80 12.28
C SER A 90 -1.83 -24.27 11.25
N ARG A 91 -0.54 -24.36 11.58
CA ARG A 91 0.56 -23.84 10.75
C ARG A 91 0.48 -24.32 9.29
N ASP A 92 0.27 -25.61 9.09
CA ASP A 92 0.28 -26.21 7.74
C ASP A 92 -0.97 -25.81 6.93
N GLU A 93 -2.15 -25.77 7.56
CA GLU A 93 -3.38 -25.30 6.95
C GLU A 93 -3.33 -23.82 6.59
N ALA A 94 -2.88 -22.98 7.51
CA ALA A 94 -2.74 -21.54 7.29
C ALA A 94 -1.78 -21.24 6.13
N LEU A 95 -0.61 -21.91 6.09
CA LEU A 95 0.35 -21.75 5.00
C LEU A 95 -0.22 -22.22 3.65
N ALA A 96 -0.90 -23.36 3.62
CA ALA A 96 -1.53 -23.87 2.40
C ALA A 96 -2.64 -22.92 1.91
N THR A 97 -3.43 -22.35 2.82
CA THR A 97 -4.49 -21.38 2.49
C THR A 97 -3.91 -20.10 1.94
N VAL A 98 -2.87 -19.51 2.59
CA VAL A 98 -2.18 -18.32 2.09
C VAL A 98 -1.56 -18.56 0.71
N ARG A 99 -0.92 -19.72 0.48
CA ARG A 99 -0.33 -20.04 -0.83
C ARG A 99 -1.37 -20.07 -1.95
N ARG A 100 -2.51 -20.72 -1.73
CA ARG A 100 -3.61 -20.75 -2.71
C ARG A 100 -4.17 -19.36 -2.97
N ALA A 101 -4.45 -18.59 -1.89
CA ALA A 101 -5.02 -17.26 -2.00
C ALA A 101 -4.05 -16.27 -2.68
N LEU A 102 -2.76 -16.31 -2.35
CA LEU A 102 -1.71 -15.49 -2.99
C LEU A 102 -1.64 -15.77 -4.49
N THR A 103 -1.56 -17.07 -4.87
CA THR A 103 -1.51 -17.48 -6.27
C THR A 103 -2.74 -16.98 -7.03
N ALA A 104 -3.94 -17.25 -6.50
CA ALA A 104 -5.19 -16.86 -7.16
C ALA A 104 -5.32 -15.34 -7.28
N ALA A 105 -4.97 -14.58 -6.23
CA ALA A 105 -5.06 -13.13 -6.23
C ALA A 105 -4.10 -12.48 -7.22
N VAL A 106 -2.86 -12.97 -7.32
CA VAL A 106 -1.88 -12.42 -8.27
C VAL A 106 -2.27 -12.78 -9.71
N ASP A 107 -2.59 -14.05 -9.99
CA ASP A 107 -2.94 -14.52 -11.34
C ASP A 107 -4.20 -13.85 -11.90
N ALA A 108 -5.14 -13.47 -11.03
CA ALA A 108 -6.36 -12.76 -11.45
C ALA A 108 -6.18 -11.26 -11.64
N ALA A 109 -5.20 -10.63 -10.97
CA ALA A 109 -5.02 -9.18 -10.96
C ALA A 109 -4.01 -8.70 -12.00
N ILE A 110 -3.01 -9.51 -12.34
CA ILE A 110 -1.83 -9.10 -13.10
C ILE A 110 -1.65 -9.99 -14.33
N ASP A 111 -1.41 -9.34 -15.45
CA ASP A 111 -0.98 -9.93 -16.72
C ASP A 111 0.43 -9.45 -17.09
N ASP A 112 0.94 -9.91 -18.24
CA ASP A 112 2.28 -9.54 -18.71
C ASP A 112 2.38 -8.07 -19.15
N GLU A 113 1.26 -7.37 -19.32
CA GLU A 113 1.18 -5.96 -19.67
C GLU A 113 1.01 -5.03 -18.45
N THR A 114 0.89 -5.58 -17.24
CA THR A 114 0.73 -4.79 -16.01
C THR A 114 2.09 -4.52 -15.34
N PRO A 115 2.72 -3.33 -15.47
CA PRO A 115 3.98 -3.03 -14.81
C PRO A 115 3.90 -3.18 -13.30
N VAL A 116 5.03 -3.54 -12.67
CA VAL A 116 5.14 -3.67 -11.22
C VAL A 116 6.12 -2.65 -10.64
N ALA A 117 5.74 -1.95 -9.57
CA ALA A 117 6.65 -1.18 -8.74
C ALA A 117 7.53 -2.15 -7.94
N PHE A 118 8.77 -2.39 -8.42
CA PHE A 118 9.62 -3.47 -7.99
C PHE A 118 10.83 -3.00 -7.20
N SER A 119 10.76 -3.14 -5.89
CA SER A 119 11.85 -2.73 -4.99
C SER A 119 12.85 -3.86 -4.67
N GLY A 120 12.67 -5.05 -5.23
CA GLY A 120 13.50 -6.22 -4.95
C GLY A 120 13.27 -6.86 -3.57
N GLY A 121 12.28 -6.39 -2.78
CA GLY A 121 11.81 -7.05 -1.56
C GLY A 121 10.78 -8.14 -1.87
N VAL A 122 10.55 -9.04 -0.89
CA VAL A 122 9.62 -10.17 -1.06
C VAL A 122 8.20 -9.73 -1.45
N ASP A 123 7.74 -8.57 -1.03
CA ASP A 123 6.39 -8.04 -1.29
C ASP A 123 6.14 -7.83 -2.78
N SER A 124 6.98 -6.99 -3.40
CA SER A 124 6.90 -6.72 -4.84
C SER A 124 7.32 -7.94 -5.68
N ALA A 125 8.22 -8.77 -5.16
CA ALA A 125 8.64 -9.99 -5.83
C ALA A 125 7.53 -11.05 -5.83
N ALA A 126 6.75 -11.19 -4.74
CA ALA A 126 5.61 -12.09 -4.69
C ALA A 126 4.54 -11.73 -5.74
N VAL A 127 4.39 -10.42 -6.02
CA VAL A 127 3.53 -9.92 -7.10
C VAL A 127 4.16 -10.21 -8.47
N ALA A 128 5.41 -9.84 -8.69
CA ALA A 128 6.07 -9.91 -9.99
C ALA A 128 6.48 -11.31 -10.44
N GLY A 129 6.61 -12.26 -9.52
CA GLY A 129 7.23 -13.56 -9.79
C GLY A 129 6.36 -14.56 -10.54
N ARG A 130 5.12 -14.19 -10.88
CA ARG A 130 4.17 -15.08 -11.55
C ARG A 130 3.86 -14.69 -13.00
N THR A 131 4.35 -13.55 -13.45
CA THR A 131 4.14 -13.01 -14.80
C THR A 131 5.43 -12.44 -15.34
N ASP A 132 5.53 -12.22 -16.65
CA ASP A 132 6.68 -11.59 -17.30
C ASP A 132 6.52 -10.05 -17.43
N CYS A 133 5.70 -9.46 -16.57
CA CYS A 133 5.39 -8.03 -16.52
C CYS A 133 6.64 -7.13 -16.38
N PRO A 134 6.62 -5.88 -16.88
CA PRO A 134 7.71 -4.93 -16.70
C PRO A 134 7.97 -4.60 -15.22
N LEU A 135 9.24 -4.62 -14.81
CA LEU A 135 9.67 -4.27 -13.45
C LEU A 135 10.21 -2.85 -13.43
N ASN A 136 9.75 -2.01 -12.49
CA ASN A 136 10.14 -0.60 -12.41
C ASN A 136 10.53 -0.21 -10.99
N VAL A 137 11.62 0.53 -10.82
CA VAL A 137 12.09 1.05 -9.54
C VAL A 137 12.60 2.48 -9.68
N ALA A 138 12.25 3.36 -8.74
CA ALA A 138 12.81 4.71 -8.68
C ALA A 138 13.79 4.86 -7.51
N GLY A 139 14.84 5.66 -7.72
CA GLY A 139 15.77 5.99 -6.66
C GLY A 139 16.97 6.79 -7.14
N PHE A 140 17.68 7.37 -6.19
CA PHE A 140 18.93 8.05 -6.47
C PHE A 140 20.05 7.05 -6.83
N GLU A 141 21.00 7.50 -7.61
CA GLU A 141 22.18 6.70 -7.96
C GLU A 141 22.85 6.08 -6.71
N GLY A 142 23.14 4.79 -6.77
CA GLY A 142 23.77 4.04 -5.68
C GLY A 142 22.86 3.81 -4.46
N CYS A 143 21.57 4.07 -4.54
CA CYS A 143 20.64 3.81 -3.46
C CYS A 143 20.43 2.29 -3.24
N HIS A 144 19.94 1.96 -2.04
CA HIS A 144 19.75 0.57 -1.66
C HIS A 144 18.67 -0.13 -2.48
N ASP A 145 17.55 0.56 -2.76
CA ASP A 145 16.40 -0.06 -3.43
C ASP A 145 16.70 -0.37 -4.91
N VAL A 146 17.38 0.51 -5.64
CA VAL A 146 17.83 0.21 -7.01
C VAL A 146 18.82 -0.97 -7.03
N THR A 147 19.77 -1.00 -6.09
CA THR A 147 20.73 -2.11 -5.98
C THR A 147 20.01 -3.43 -5.66
N ALA A 148 19.04 -3.39 -4.74
CA ALA A 148 18.25 -4.56 -4.36
C ALA A 148 17.36 -5.04 -5.52
N ALA A 149 16.69 -4.12 -6.23
CA ALA A 149 15.84 -4.43 -7.37
C ALA A 149 16.63 -5.10 -8.50
N ARG A 150 17.81 -4.54 -8.89
CA ARG A 150 18.67 -5.14 -9.91
C ARG A 150 19.11 -6.56 -9.54
N SER A 151 19.59 -6.75 -8.31
CA SER A 151 20.04 -8.08 -7.85
C SER A 151 18.89 -9.08 -7.72
N ALA A 152 17.67 -8.62 -7.35
CA ALA A 152 16.50 -9.50 -7.30
C ALA A 152 16.01 -9.87 -8.70
N ALA A 153 15.93 -8.90 -9.62
CA ALA A 153 15.57 -9.14 -11.02
C ALA A 153 16.53 -10.11 -11.69
N GLU A 154 17.86 -9.91 -11.51
CA GLU A 154 18.89 -10.84 -12.00
C GLU A 154 18.68 -12.27 -11.47
N ALA A 155 18.42 -12.41 -10.16
CA ALA A 155 18.15 -13.71 -9.55
C ALA A 155 16.88 -14.38 -10.10
N MET A 156 15.91 -13.58 -10.57
CA MET A 156 14.67 -14.03 -11.23
C MET A 156 14.84 -14.23 -12.75
N GLY A 157 16.05 -13.99 -13.31
CA GLY A 157 16.32 -14.05 -14.74
C GLY A 157 15.65 -12.94 -15.54
N ARG A 158 15.41 -11.76 -14.93
CA ARG A 158 14.67 -10.62 -15.51
C ARG A 158 15.49 -9.33 -15.45
N GLU A 159 15.06 -8.34 -16.21
CA GLU A 159 15.58 -6.97 -16.15
C GLU A 159 14.63 -6.08 -15.34
N VAL A 160 15.16 -4.96 -14.81
CA VAL A 160 14.38 -3.93 -14.12
C VAL A 160 14.69 -2.56 -14.73
N ASN A 161 13.63 -1.82 -15.07
CA ASN A 161 13.71 -0.44 -15.52
C ASN A 161 13.96 0.45 -14.29
N VAL A 162 14.99 1.29 -14.37
CA VAL A 162 15.36 2.20 -13.29
C VAL A 162 14.97 3.62 -13.67
N VAL A 163 14.18 4.26 -12.83
CA VAL A 163 13.90 5.69 -12.87
C VAL A 163 14.97 6.38 -12.00
N ASP A 164 15.98 6.91 -12.64
CA ASP A 164 17.07 7.63 -11.96
C ASP A 164 16.53 8.98 -11.45
N VAL A 165 16.36 9.09 -10.13
CA VAL A 165 15.82 10.27 -9.48
C VAL A 165 16.90 11.33 -9.28
N THR A 166 16.60 12.57 -9.66
CA THR A 166 17.46 13.74 -9.49
C THR A 166 16.91 14.72 -8.47
N HIS A 167 17.71 15.73 -8.11
CA HIS A 167 17.20 16.82 -7.26
C HIS A 167 16.18 17.71 -7.99
N ASP A 168 16.23 17.79 -9.32
CA ASP A 168 15.27 18.54 -10.10
C ASP A 168 13.93 17.84 -10.12
N ASP A 169 13.90 16.50 -10.21
CA ASP A 169 12.69 15.69 -10.04
C ASP A 169 12.08 15.91 -8.66
N LEU A 170 12.87 15.91 -7.60
CA LEU A 170 12.34 16.19 -6.27
C LEU A 170 11.77 17.59 -6.14
N ARG A 171 12.41 18.63 -6.71
CA ARG A 171 11.89 19.99 -6.66
C ARG A 171 10.56 20.14 -7.39
N ARG A 172 10.43 19.46 -8.54
CA ARG A 172 9.21 19.43 -9.33
C ARG A 172 8.12 18.61 -8.64
N ALA A 173 8.39 17.34 -8.36
CA ALA A 173 7.39 16.40 -7.89
C ALA A 173 6.95 16.60 -6.44
N THR A 174 7.78 17.20 -5.56
CA THR A 174 7.42 17.39 -4.13
C THR A 174 6.12 18.18 -3.96
N PRO A 175 5.93 19.39 -4.55
CA PRO A 175 4.67 20.12 -4.41
C PRO A 175 3.51 19.42 -5.11
N GLU A 176 3.73 18.72 -6.23
CA GLU A 176 2.72 17.98 -6.95
C GLU A 176 2.17 16.82 -6.07
N VAL A 177 3.07 16.00 -5.53
CA VAL A 177 2.72 14.90 -4.64
C VAL A 177 2.04 15.40 -3.37
N ALA A 178 2.57 16.45 -2.73
CA ALA A 178 2.00 16.99 -1.49
C ALA A 178 0.55 17.49 -1.70
N ARG A 179 0.27 18.17 -2.82
CA ARG A 179 -1.11 18.56 -3.21
C ARG A 179 -1.96 17.34 -3.48
N ALA A 180 -1.46 16.40 -4.30
CA ALA A 180 -2.17 15.18 -4.66
C ALA A 180 -2.60 14.39 -3.43
N ILE A 181 -1.69 14.14 -2.48
CA ILE A 181 -2.01 13.37 -1.27
C ILE A 181 -2.71 14.18 -0.18
N GLY A 182 -2.79 15.52 -0.33
CA GLY A 182 -3.37 16.43 0.66
C GLY A 182 -2.59 16.47 1.98
N ARG A 183 -1.27 16.21 1.95
CA ARG A 183 -0.41 16.13 3.14
C ARG A 183 0.97 16.69 2.84
N SER A 184 1.50 17.50 3.76
CA SER A 184 2.82 18.12 3.65
C SER A 184 3.86 17.57 4.62
N ASN A 185 3.48 16.61 5.48
CA ASN A 185 4.44 16.03 6.41
C ASN A 185 5.53 15.23 5.68
N ALA A 186 6.76 15.38 6.14
CA ALA A 186 7.96 14.82 5.51
C ALA A 186 7.90 13.31 5.26
N MET A 187 7.25 12.56 6.16
CA MET A 187 7.18 11.09 6.08
C MET A 187 6.27 10.66 4.92
N ASP A 188 5.03 11.16 4.87
CA ASP A 188 4.06 10.77 3.85
C ASP A 188 4.54 11.18 2.45
N VAL A 189 5.11 12.40 2.32
CA VAL A 189 5.67 12.88 1.03
C VAL A 189 6.88 12.03 0.60
N ALA A 190 7.80 11.71 1.51
CA ALA A 190 8.97 10.90 1.17
C ALA A 190 8.62 9.44 0.81
N ILE A 191 7.51 8.89 1.29
CA ILE A 191 7.01 7.57 0.92
C ILE A 191 6.31 7.63 -0.45
N ALA A 192 5.50 8.65 -0.69
CA ALA A 192 4.71 8.77 -1.91
C ALA A 192 5.56 9.12 -3.15
N LEU A 193 6.62 9.93 -2.99
CA LEU A 193 7.46 10.38 -4.10
C LEU A 193 8.05 9.29 -4.98
N PRO A 194 8.72 8.24 -4.45
CA PRO A 194 9.24 7.17 -5.31
C PRO A 194 8.15 6.44 -6.08
N LEU A 195 6.98 6.25 -5.45
CA LEU A 195 5.84 5.59 -6.06
C LEU A 195 5.24 6.43 -7.19
N TYR A 196 5.08 7.75 -6.95
CA TYR A 196 4.64 8.72 -7.94
C TYR A 196 5.58 8.76 -9.16
N LEU A 197 6.91 8.84 -8.94
CA LEU A 197 7.89 8.90 -10.03
C LEU A 197 7.94 7.61 -10.86
N VAL A 198 7.72 6.43 -10.25
CA VAL A 198 7.54 5.18 -11.00
C VAL A 198 6.27 5.23 -11.82
N ALA A 199 5.15 5.68 -11.23
CA ALA A 199 3.87 5.75 -11.90
C ALA A 199 3.89 6.75 -13.08
N GLU A 200 4.51 7.92 -12.90
CA GLU A 200 4.70 8.91 -13.96
C GLU A 200 5.46 8.31 -15.15
N ARG A 201 6.57 7.59 -14.89
CA ARG A 201 7.33 6.91 -15.93
C ARG A 201 6.52 5.83 -16.65
N VAL A 202 5.77 5.03 -15.92
CA VAL A 202 4.89 3.98 -16.44
C VAL A 202 3.78 4.58 -17.31
N SER A 203 3.19 5.70 -16.89
CA SER A 203 2.20 6.45 -17.65
C SER A 203 2.79 7.02 -18.97
N GLU A 204 4.01 7.58 -18.92
CA GLU A 204 4.72 8.06 -20.12
C GLU A 204 5.01 6.93 -21.13
N GLU A 205 5.17 5.70 -20.67
CA GLU A 205 5.33 4.50 -21.49
C GLU A 205 4.00 3.96 -22.05
N GLY A 206 2.86 4.58 -21.67
CA GLY A 206 1.54 4.28 -22.19
C GLY A 206 0.73 3.28 -21.39
N TYR A 207 1.18 2.92 -20.19
CA TYR A 207 0.42 2.07 -19.28
C TYR A 207 -0.49 2.91 -18.37
N ASP A 208 -1.68 2.41 -18.10
CA ASP A 208 -2.69 3.02 -17.22
C ASP A 208 -2.85 2.32 -15.87
N ARG A 209 -2.07 1.24 -15.62
CA ARG A 209 -2.10 0.44 -14.40
C ARG A 209 -0.70 0.22 -13.87
N LEU A 210 -0.55 0.13 -12.54
CA LEU A 210 0.71 -0.22 -11.87
C LEU A 210 0.44 -1.15 -10.68
N ALA A 211 1.01 -2.34 -10.72
CA ALA A 211 0.92 -3.27 -9.63
C ALA A 211 1.91 -2.94 -8.52
N VAL A 212 1.46 -3.11 -7.29
CA VAL A 212 2.16 -2.73 -6.06
C VAL A 212 2.08 -3.81 -5.00
N GLY A 213 3.08 -3.88 -4.13
CA GLY A 213 3.14 -4.85 -3.04
C GLY A 213 2.51 -4.37 -1.72
N GLN A 214 1.59 -3.39 -1.76
CA GLN A 214 0.93 -2.89 -0.56
C GLN A 214 0.15 -3.97 0.17
N GLY A 215 0.03 -3.81 1.49
CA GLY A 215 -0.63 -4.75 2.39
C GLY A 215 0.28 -5.84 2.96
N ALA A 216 1.43 -6.11 2.34
CA ALA A 216 2.33 -7.18 2.79
C ALA A 216 2.88 -6.94 4.20
N ASP A 217 3.30 -5.72 4.52
CA ASP A 217 3.83 -5.39 5.84
C ASP A 217 2.76 -5.51 6.94
N GLU A 218 1.56 -5.04 6.64
CA GLU A 218 0.43 -5.04 7.57
C GLU A 218 -0.10 -6.45 7.80
N LEU A 219 -0.35 -7.18 6.74
CA LEU A 219 -1.00 -8.50 6.80
C LEU A 219 -0.06 -9.59 7.34
N PHE A 220 1.22 -9.53 6.99
CA PHE A 220 2.19 -10.59 7.28
C PHE A 220 3.22 -10.24 8.35
N GLY A 221 3.03 -9.16 9.12
CA GLY A 221 3.92 -8.80 10.23
C GLY A 221 5.29 -8.27 9.79
N GLY A 222 5.34 -7.42 8.76
CA GLY A 222 6.58 -6.89 8.20
C GLY A 222 7.24 -5.80 9.04
N TYR A 223 6.54 -5.14 9.93
CA TYR A 223 7.07 -4.05 10.74
C TYR A 223 7.92 -4.54 11.92
N ALA A 224 9.05 -3.88 12.15
CA ALA A 224 9.93 -4.18 13.29
C ALA A 224 9.21 -4.06 14.63
N LYS A 225 8.26 -3.10 14.77
CA LYS A 225 7.45 -2.96 16.00
C LYS A 225 6.56 -4.17 16.26
N VAL A 226 6.12 -4.91 15.24
CA VAL A 226 5.35 -6.15 15.38
C VAL A 226 6.25 -7.28 15.84
N ALA A 227 7.46 -7.41 15.27
CA ALA A 227 8.43 -8.42 15.69
C ALA A 227 8.94 -8.20 17.10
N ASN A 228 9.05 -6.93 17.54
CA ASN A 228 9.56 -6.55 18.86
C ASN A 228 8.43 -6.05 19.78
N TYR A 229 7.21 -6.54 19.63
CA TYR A 229 6.03 -6.02 20.32
C TYR A 229 6.20 -5.94 21.85
N ALA A 230 6.86 -6.91 22.46
CA ALA A 230 7.07 -6.96 23.91
C ALA A 230 8.03 -5.87 24.45
N ASP A 231 8.94 -5.38 23.61
CA ASP A 231 9.96 -4.38 23.96
C ASP A 231 9.69 -2.99 23.37
N ASP A 232 8.76 -2.87 22.42
CA ASP A 232 8.44 -1.61 21.76
C ASP A 232 7.32 -0.86 22.50
N ARG A 233 7.68 0.23 23.19
CA ARG A 233 6.74 1.07 23.96
C ARG A 233 5.59 1.69 23.14
N ARG A 234 5.63 1.60 21.82
CA ARG A 234 4.57 2.08 20.92
C ARG A 234 3.50 1.02 20.67
N VAL A 235 3.69 -0.19 21.15
CA VAL A 235 2.81 -1.34 20.93
C VAL A 235 2.26 -1.76 22.28
N ASP A 236 0.94 -1.80 22.39
CA ASP A 236 0.21 -2.35 23.54
C ASP A 236 -0.48 -3.64 23.05
N ALA A 237 0.26 -4.74 23.06
CA ALA A 237 -0.19 -6.03 22.54
C ALA A 237 0.46 -7.17 23.33
N ASP A 238 -0.30 -8.25 23.52
CA ASP A 238 0.14 -9.45 24.21
C ASP A 238 0.67 -10.55 23.27
N SER A 239 0.57 -10.33 21.95
CA SER A 239 1.02 -11.28 20.92
C SER A 239 1.41 -10.58 19.62
N VAL A 240 2.16 -11.31 18.75
CA VAL A 240 2.51 -10.86 17.40
C VAL A 240 1.22 -10.61 16.57
N ARG A 241 0.21 -11.46 16.71
CA ARG A 241 -1.08 -11.31 16.03
C ARG A 241 -1.79 -10.02 16.40
N GLU A 242 -1.82 -9.70 17.69
CA GLU A 242 -2.46 -8.47 18.18
C GLU A 242 -1.70 -7.24 17.70
N ALA A 243 -0.38 -7.22 17.82
CA ALA A 243 0.47 -6.15 17.30
C ALA A 243 0.31 -5.98 15.78
N ARG A 244 0.19 -7.08 15.01
CA ARG A 244 -0.10 -7.06 13.60
C ARG A 244 -1.49 -6.48 13.31
N ARG A 245 -2.53 -6.86 14.09
CA ARG A 245 -3.88 -6.34 13.93
C ARG A 245 -3.92 -4.80 13.99
N ASP A 246 -3.19 -4.20 14.91
CA ASP A 246 -3.07 -2.75 15.02
C ASP A 246 -2.47 -2.13 13.74
N THR A 247 -1.51 -2.82 13.11
CA THR A 247 -0.96 -2.31 11.85
C THR A 247 -1.96 -2.37 10.70
N VAL A 248 -2.81 -3.40 10.64
CA VAL A 248 -3.86 -3.50 9.61
C VAL A 248 -4.87 -2.35 9.74
N THR A 249 -5.17 -1.89 10.94
CA THR A 249 -6.06 -0.74 11.13
C THR A 249 -5.51 0.57 10.55
N THR A 250 -4.21 0.65 10.28
CA THR A 250 -3.57 1.82 9.66
C THR A 250 -3.63 1.82 8.14
N LEU A 251 -4.00 0.68 7.52
CA LEU A 251 -4.08 0.54 6.05
C LEU A 251 -4.91 1.62 5.36
N PRO A 252 -6.14 1.96 5.83
CA PRO A 252 -6.96 2.94 5.13
C PRO A 252 -6.28 4.29 4.90
N ARG A 253 -5.49 4.75 5.89
CA ARG A 253 -4.72 6.00 5.81
C ARG A 253 -3.51 5.90 4.88
N GLN A 254 -2.86 4.74 4.85
CA GLN A 254 -1.72 4.49 3.97
C GLN A 254 -2.17 4.36 2.53
N LEU A 255 -3.23 3.58 2.29
CA LEU A 255 -3.81 3.40 0.97
C LEU A 255 -4.34 4.70 0.39
N GLU A 256 -5.00 5.56 1.18
CA GLU A 256 -5.42 6.87 0.73
C GLU A 256 -4.25 7.67 0.14
N ARG A 257 -3.11 7.76 0.86
CA ARG A 257 -1.91 8.45 0.37
C ARG A 257 -1.41 7.83 -0.94
N ASP A 258 -1.25 6.51 -0.98
CA ASP A 258 -0.62 5.81 -2.10
C ASP A 258 -1.51 5.82 -3.35
N LEU A 259 -2.83 5.61 -3.18
CA LEU A 259 -3.82 5.70 -4.26
C LEU A 259 -3.86 7.11 -4.87
N ARG A 260 -3.88 8.15 -4.03
CA ARG A 260 -3.87 9.54 -4.52
C ARG A 260 -2.58 9.87 -5.27
N ALA A 261 -1.43 9.42 -4.77
CA ALA A 261 -0.15 9.63 -5.46
C ALA A 261 -0.10 8.93 -6.82
N LEU A 262 -0.56 7.68 -6.94
CA LEU A 262 -0.58 6.93 -8.19
C LEU A 262 -1.57 7.53 -9.20
N ARG A 263 -2.79 7.87 -8.76
CA ARG A 263 -3.81 8.49 -9.62
C ARG A 263 -3.40 9.88 -10.11
N ALA A 264 -2.63 10.64 -9.31
CA ALA A 264 -2.08 11.93 -9.75
C ALA A 264 -1.07 11.78 -10.90
N ALA A 265 -0.44 10.61 -11.04
CA ALA A 265 0.39 10.26 -12.19
C ALA A 265 -0.40 9.55 -13.32
N SER A 266 -1.75 9.61 -13.30
CA SER A 266 -2.64 9.00 -14.29
C SER A 266 -2.54 7.47 -14.37
N VAL A 267 -2.26 6.80 -13.24
CA VAL A 267 -2.11 5.34 -13.17
C VAL A 267 -3.03 4.78 -12.09
N GLU A 268 -3.82 3.74 -12.43
CA GLU A 268 -4.64 3.02 -11.45
C GLU A 268 -3.79 1.96 -10.76
N PRO A 269 -3.79 1.95 -9.42
CA PRO A 269 -3.08 0.95 -8.63
C PRO A 269 -3.74 -0.42 -8.69
N VAL A 270 -2.92 -1.46 -8.77
CA VAL A 270 -3.32 -2.86 -8.62
C VAL A 270 -2.58 -3.44 -7.42
N ALA A 271 -3.31 -3.81 -6.37
CA ALA A 271 -2.75 -4.30 -5.11
C ALA A 271 -3.19 -5.76 -4.83
N PRO A 272 -2.59 -6.77 -5.49
CA PRO A 272 -3.05 -8.16 -5.41
C PRO A 272 -3.02 -8.72 -3.98
N LEU A 273 -2.08 -8.27 -3.16
CA LEU A 273 -1.94 -8.75 -1.79
C LEU A 273 -3.09 -8.30 -0.87
N LEU A 274 -3.94 -7.40 -1.35
CA LEU A 274 -5.13 -6.92 -0.63
C LEU A 274 -6.44 -7.56 -1.11
N HIS A 275 -6.40 -8.65 -1.92
CA HIS A 275 -7.61 -9.41 -2.25
C HIS A 275 -8.23 -10.02 -0.99
N ASP A 276 -9.55 -9.99 -0.90
CA ASP A 276 -10.31 -10.43 0.28
C ASP A 276 -9.94 -11.84 0.77
N ASP A 277 -9.76 -12.80 -0.14
CA ASP A 277 -9.39 -14.18 0.22
C ASP A 277 -7.98 -14.25 0.84
N LEU A 278 -7.04 -13.44 0.34
CA LEU A 278 -5.69 -13.38 0.91
C LEU A 278 -5.68 -12.66 2.25
N VAL A 279 -6.47 -11.59 2.39
CA VAL A 279 -6.70 -10.90 3.67
C VAL A 279 -7.29 -11.87 4.69
N ALA A 280 -8.37 -12.59 4.32
CA ALA A 280 -9.01 -13.58 5.20
C ALA A 280 -8.04 -14.69 5.63
N ALA A 281 -7.20 -15.20 4.71
CA ALA A 281 -6.16 -16.18 5.01
C ALA A 281 -5.09 -15.60 5.95
N ALA A 282 -4.62 -14.36 5.71
CA ALA A 282 -3.61 -13.71 6.54
C ALA A 282 -4.11 -13.45 7.97
N LEU A 283 -5.40 -13.13 8.14
CA LEU A 283 -5.99 -12.93 9.46
C LEU A 283 -6.00 -14.19 10.33
N ARG A 284 -5.90 -15.39 9.73
CA ARG A 284 -5.86 -16.70 10.41
C ARG A 284 -4.44 -17.21 10.68
N LEU A 285 -3.41 -16.45 10.34
CA LEU A 285 -2.02 -16.84 10.58
C LEU A 285 -1.70 -16.93 12.08
N PRO A 286 -1.08 -18.04 12.55
CA PRO A 286 -0.50 -18.09 13.87
C PRO A 286 0.78 -17.24 13.96
N ASP A 287 1.21 -16.91 15.17
CA ASP A 287 2.35 -16.00 15.45
C ASP A 287 3.64 -16.41 14.74
N GLU A 288 3.97 -17.70 14.74
CA GLU A 288 5.19 -18.25 14.12
C GLU A 288 5.19 -18.20 12.57
N LEU A 289 4.06 -17.91 11.94
CA LEU A 289 3.95 -17.63 10.51
C LEU A 289 3.97 -16.13 10.18
N LEU A 290 3.85 -15.28 11.16
CA LEU A 290 4.07 -13.84 11.04
C LEU A 290 5.54 -13.51 11.27
N VAL A 291 6.09 -13.96 12.43
CA VAL A 291 7.47 -13.72 12.86
C VAL A 291 8.03 -15.01 13.48
N ASP A 292 9.25 -15.39 13.09
CA ASP A 292 9.98 -16.54 13.67
C ASP A 292 11.43 -16.09 13.93
N GLY A 293 11.76 -15.82 15.20
CA GLY A 293 13.00 -15.16 15.57
C GLY A 293 13.13 -13.78 14.91
N ASP A 294 14.20 -13.61 14.12
CA ASP A 294 14.45 -12.38 13.35
C ASP A 294 13.74 -12.36 11.98
N GLU A 295 13.18 -13.49 11.53
CA GLU A 295 12.50 -13.58 10.23
C GLU A 295 11.08 -13.03 10.33
N ARG A 296 10.78 -11.99 9.56
CA ARG A 296 9.45 -11.38 9.41
C ARG A 296 8.78 -11.87 8.12
N LYS A 297 7.44 -11.79 8.04
CA LYS A 297 6.64 -12.21 6.88
C LYS A 297 6.84 -13.69 6.52
N VAL A 298 6.99 -14.53 7.53
CA VAL A 298 7.32 -15.96 7.36
C VAL A 298 6.35 -16.65 6.42
N ALA A 299 5.03 -16.43 6.57
CA ALA A 299 4.01 -17.01 5.68
C ALA A 299 4.17 -16.55 4.24
N LEU A 300 4.35 -15.24 4.00
CA LEU A 300 4.51 -14.70 2.63
C LEU A 300 5.78 -15.27 1.96
N ARG A 301 6.91 -15.29 2.68
CA ARG A 301 8.17 -15.87 2.19
C ARG A 301 8.03 -17.36 1.84
N ARG A 302 7.30 -18.13 2.64
CA ARG A 302 7.07 -19.55 2.39
C ARG A 302 6.00 -19.82 1.33
N ALA A 303 4.99 -18.97 1.22
CA ALA A 303 3.95 -19.08 0.21
C ALA A 303 4.46 -18.75 -1.20
N ALA A 304 5.37 -17.79 -1.33
CA ALA A 304 6.00 -17.40 -2.58
C ALA A 304 7.18 -18.33 -2.96
N ASP A 305 6.99 -19.64 -2.91
CA ASP A 305 8.01 -20.67 -3.16
C ASP A 305 8.49 -20.75 -4.62
N TYR A 306 7.79 -20.11 -5.53
CA TYR A 306 8.19 -19.90 -6.92
C TYR A 306 9.33 -18.87 -7.07
N LEU A 307 9.64 -18.09 -6.04
CA LEU A 307 10.75 -17.15 -6.05
C LEU A 307 12.08 -17.80 -5.66
N PRO A 308 13.22 -17.34 -6.23
CA PRO A 308 14.54 -17.75 -5.77
C PRO A 308 14.76 -17.44 -4.28
N ASP A 309 15.49 -18.31 -3.57
CA ASP A 309 15.80 -18.14 -2.14
C ASP A 309 16.47 -16.79 -1.84
N ALA A 310 17.36 -16.33 -2.73
CA ALA A 310 18.06 -15.05 -2.61
C ALA A 310 17.08 -13.83 -2.59
N VAL A 311 15.91 -13.97 -3.20
CA VAL A 311 14.86 -12.95 -3.21
C VAL A 311 13.94 -13.12 -2.01
N ARG A 312 13.47 -14.33 -1.75
CA ARG A 312 12.55 -14.65 -0.65
C ARG A 312 13.09 -14.25 0.72
N ARG A 313 14.39 -14.45 0.96
CA ARG A 313 15.04 -14.24 2.26
C ARG A 313 15.66 -12.85 2.42
N ARG A 314 15.53 -11.99 1.41
CA ARG A 314 16.14 -10.67 1.46
C ARG A 314 15.41 -9.76 2.46
N ASP A 315 16.19 -9.11 3.31
CA ASP A 315 15.71 -7.99 4.12
C ASP A 315 15.75 -6.69 3.33
N LYS A 316 14.75 -5.84 3.57
CA LYS A 316 14.60 -4.57 2.87
C LYS A 316 14.48 -3.40 3.85
N LYS A 317 14.98 -2.23 3.43
CA LYS A 317 14.71 -0.95 4.11
C LYS A 317 13.35 -0.40 3.69
N ALA A 318 12.74 0.44 4.53
CA ALA A 318 11.56 1.18 4.13
C ALA A 318 11.88 2.13 2.95
N VAL A 319 10.93 2.26 2.01
CA VAL A 319 11.12 2.90 0.70
C VAL A 319 11.74 4.29 0.76
N GLN A 320 11.29 5.15 1.68
CA GLN A 320 11.79 6.51 1.84
C GLN A 320 13.30 6.58 2.22
N TYR A 321 13.81 5.53 2.84
CA TYR A 321 15.23 5.41 3.20
C TYR A 321 16.01 4.61 2.17
N GLY A 322 15.40 3.58 1.60
CA GLY A 322 15.99 2.70 0.58
C GLY A 322 16.29 3.42 -0.72
N THR A 323 15.43 4.33 -1.15
CA THR A 323 15.56 5.17 -2.35
C THR A 323 16.44 6.41 -2.16
N TYR A 324 16.82 6.74 -0.93
CA TYR A 324 17.47 7.99 -0.50
C TYR A 324 16.60 9.25 -0.59
N VAL A 325 15.34 9.18 -0.98
CA VAL A 325 14.46 10.35 -1.10
C VAL A 325 14.39 11.15 0.20
N SER A 326 14.20 10.51 1.35
CA SER A 326 14.16 11.21 2.64
C SER A 326 15.45 11.98 2.94
N ARG A 327 16.62 11.39 2.60
CA ARG A 327 17.94 12.01 2.77
C ARG A 327 18.10 13.25 1.89
N GLU A 328 17.68 13.15 0.63
CA GLU A 328 17.85 14.24 -0.33
C GLU A 328 16.81 15.34 -0.14
N LEU A 329 15.60 15.05 0.34
CA LEU A 329 14.64 16.05 0.81
C LEU A 329 15.18 16.84 2.03
N ASP A 330 15.81 16.17 3.01
CA ASP A 330 16.50 16.85 4.13
C ASP A 330 17.61 17.77 3.60
N ARG A 331 18.36 17.34 2.58
CA ARG A 331 19.40 18.15 1.95
C ARG A 331 18.82 19.38 1.27
N LEU A 332 17.76 19.23 0.47
CA LEU A 332 17.07 20.32 -0.23
C LEU A 332 16.47 21.31 0.76
N ALA A 333 15.80 20.84 1.81
CA ALA A 333 15.26 21.69 2.86
C ALA A 333 16.35 22.58 3.49
N ARG A 334 17.51 21.96 3.84
CA ARG A 334 18.63 22.72 4.41
C ARG A 334 19.26 23.73 3.45
N GLN A 335 19.35 23.41 2.16
CA GLN A 335 19.82 24.32 1.12
C GLN A 335 18.89 25.52 0.95
N ASN A 336 17.58 25.34 1.16
CA ASN A 336 16.56 26.38 1.10
C ASN A 336 16.35 27.11 2.45
N GLY A 337 17.27 26.97 3.41
CA GLY A 337 17.23 27.73 4.66
C GLY A 337 16.51 27.03 5.82
N PHE A 338 15.83 25.91 5.61
CA PHE A 338 15.15 25.15 6.64
C PHE A 338 16.14 24.26 7.41
N LYS A 339 16.52 24.69 8.60
CA LYS A 339 17.56 24.02 9.39
C LYS A 339 16.95 23.01 10.36
N ARG A 340 17.64 21.89 10.62
CA ARG A 340 17.21 20.82 11.56
C ARG A 340 16.79 21.34 12.93
N ARG A 341 17.43 22.41 13.44
CA ARG A 341 17.07 23.07 14.70
C ARG A 341 15.68 23.72 14.73
N MET A 342 15.04 23.87 13.56
CA MET A 342 13.69 24.45 13.47
C MET A 342 12.58 23.42 13.81
N GLY A 343 12.95 22.15 14.03
CA GLY A 343 11.98 21.07 14.15
C GLY A 343 11.16 20.89 12.86
N ASP A 344 10.81 19.69 12.50
CA ASP A 344 10.00 19.36 11.31
C ASP A 344 10.38 20.15 10.04
N HIS A 345 11.68 20.44 9.90
CA HIS A 345 12.22 21.35 8.91
C HIS A 345 11.94 20.89 7.47
N VAL A 346 11.84 19.59 7.21
CA VAL A 346 11.48 19.07 5.89
C VAL A 346 10.00 19.32 5.59
N SER A 347 9.09 19.09 6.56
CA SER A 347 7.67 19.42 6.41
C SER A 347 7.48 20.92 6.14
N LYS A 348 8.17 21.79 6.90
CA LYS A 348 8.15 23.24 6.66
C LYS A 348 8.69 23.64 5.28
N TYR A 349 9.67 22.91 4.76
CA TYR A 349 10.15 23.11 3.39
C TYR A 349 9.06 22.73 2.39
N VAL A 350 8.42 21.54 2.57
CA VAL A 350 7.30 21.12 1.72
C VAL A 350 6.16 22.15 1.75
N ASP A 351 5.75 22.60 2.94
CA ASP A 351 4.72 23.65 3.11
C ASP A 351 5.07 24.92 2.32
N SER A 352 6.34 25.30 2.26
CA SER A 352 6.78 26.49 1.52
C SER A 352 6.71 26.37 0.00
N LEU A 353 6.48 25.15 -0.52
CA LEU A 353 6.33 24.88 -1.96
C LEU A 353 4.85 24.85 -2.40
N LEU A 354 3.91 24.82 -1.46
CA LEU A 354 2.47 24.77 -1.70
C LEU A 354 1.86 26.16 -1.84
#